data_5c4c7ae912f21d332a4d3a62fa5da151
#
_entry.id   5c4c7ae912f21d332a4d3a62fa5da151
#
_cell.length_a   1.000
_cell.length_b   1.000
_cell.length_c   1.000
_cell.angle_alpha   90.00
_cell.angle_beta   90.00
_cell.angle_gamma   90.00
#
_symmetry.space_group_name_H-M   'P 1'
#
loop_
_entity.id
_entity.type
_entity.pdbx_description
1 polymer ?
#
loop_
_entity_poly.entity_id
_entity_poly.type
_entity_poly.pdbx_seq_one_letter_code
_entity_poly.pdbx_strand_id
1 'polypeptide(L)'
;MSIWHIYGGNRLTGSTRVQGAKNAVLPIMAASVLSGGETVLHNVPDLRDVMTTLRILQHLGCTAVRDGDTVRIDSRGMHCDFIPHALMRELRSSVIFLGAILARFGTARLSMPGGCELGPRPVNLHLDALRALGA
;
A
#
# COMPACT_ATOMS: atom_id res chain seq x y z
N MET A 1 -4.64 26.77 -5.61
CA MET A 1 -3.21 26.41 -5.59
C MET A 1 -2.60 26.99 -4.34
N SER A 2 -1.87 26.19 -3.54
CA SER A 2 -1.10 26.71 -2.41
C SER A 2 0.30 27.07 -2.88
N ILE A 3 0.76 28.27 -2.56
CA ILE A 3 2.11 28.74 -2.88
C ILE A 3 2.93 28.67 -1.60
N TRP A 4 4.10 28.06 -1.67
CA TRP A 4 5.05 28.00 -0.57
C TRP A 4 6.18 29.01 -0.81
N HIS A 5 6.39 29.91 0.14
CA HIS A 5 7.53 30.83 0.15
C HIS A 5 8.56 30.30 1.15
N ILE A 6 9.76 29.98 0.66
CA ILE A 6 10.83 29.40 1.49
C ILE A 6 11.97 30.40 1.55
N TYR A 7 12.30 30.85 2.76
CA TYR A 7 13.42 31.76 3.05
C TYR A 7 14.55 30.93 3.68
N GLY A 8 15.66 30.81 2.99
CA GLY A 8 16.86 30.11 3.47
C GLY A 8 17.75 31.00 4.35
N GLY A 9 18.94 30.52 4.70
CA GLY A 9 19.98 31.27 5.40
C GLY A 9 20.00 31.11 6.93
N ASN A 10 18.99 30.45 7.53
CA ASN A 10 18.95 30.19 8.97
C ASN A 10 19.65 28.85 9.29
N ARG A 11 20.56 28.88 10.27
CA ARG A 11 21.15 27.66 10.80
C ARG A 11 20.10 26.88 11.60
N LEU A 12 19.86 25.64 11.20
CA LEU A 12 18.96 24.73 11.91
C LEU A 12 19.74 24.03 13.02
N THR A 13 19.20 24.09 14.25
CA THR A 13 19.74 23.38 15.44
C THR A 13 18.60 22.68 16.15
N GLY A 14 18.82 21.45 16.60
CA GLY A 14 17.79 20.66 17.29
C GLY A 14 17.85 19.19 16.90
N SER A 15 16.90 18.45 17.44
CA SER A 15 16.71 17.03 17.13
C SER A 15 15.26 16.77 16.72
N THR A 16 15.05 15.84 15.81
CA THR A 16 13.72 15.39 15.42
C THR A 16 13.70 13.85 15.31
N ARG A 17 12.56 13.25 15.64
CA ARG A 17 12.36 11.82 15.45
C ARG A 17 11.89 11.57 14.02
N VAL A 18 12.62 10.72 13.29
CA VAL A 18 12.21 10.29 11.94
C VAL A 18 11.04 9.30 12.07
N GLN A 19 9.97 9.58 11.35
CA GLN A 19 8.80 8.68 11.27
C GLN A 19 9.10 7.47 10.39
N GLY A 20 8.26 6.43 10.48
CA GLY A 20 8.31 5.27 9.61
C GLY A 20 8.22 5.66 8.12
N ALA A 21 8.92 4.92 7.27
CA ALA A 21 9.00 5.22 5.84
C ALA A 21 7.75 4.76 5.07
N LYS A 22 7.13 5.66 4.30
CA LYS A 22 5.99 5.35 3.42
C LYS A 22 6.27 4.15 2.51
N ASN A 23 7.41 4.17 1.84
CA ASN A 23 7.76 3.16 0.84
C ASN A 23 8.14 1.79 1.46
N ALA A 24 8.32 1.72 2.77
CA ALA A 24 8.48 0.47 3.50
C ALA A 24 7.13 -0.04 4.03
N VAL A 25 6.32 0.82 4.65
CA VAL A 25 5.09 0.40 5.32
C VAL A 25 4.05 -0.15 4.33
N LEU A 26 3.88 0.46 3.15
CA LEU A 26 2.85 0.02 2.20
C LEU A 26 3.08 -1.42 1.69
N PRO A 27 4.27 -1.83 1.23
CA PRO A 27 4.51 -3.22 0.86
C PRO A 27 4.45 -4.18 2.06
N ILE A 28 4.85 -3.77 3.27
CA ILE A 28 4.70 -4.60 4.47
C ILE A 28 3.22 -4.85 4.79
N MET A 29 2.37 -3.81 4.72
CA MET A 29 0.93 -3.95 4.87
C MET A 29 0.32 -4.86 3.80
N ALA A 30 0.75 -4.75 2.54
CA ALA A 30 0.30 -5.66 1.48
C ALA A 30 0.76 -7.10 1.74
N ALA A 31 1.99 -7.30 2.22
CA ALA A 31 2.53 -8.63 2.52
C ALA A 31 1.84 -9.30 3.73
N SER A 32 1.19 -8.54 4.62
CA SER A 32 0.48 -9.10 5.77
C SER A 32 -0.62 -10.08 5.38
N VAL A 33 -1.17 -10.00 4.15
CA VAL A 33 -2.18 -10.96 3.68
C VAL A 33 -1.62 -12.38 3.49
N LEU A 34 -0.30 -12.52 3.39
CA LEU A 34 0.35 -13.82 3.22
C LEU A 34 0.43 -14.62 4.53
N SER A 35 0.38 -13.95 5.69
CA SER A 35 0.53 -14.60 6.99
C SER A 35 -0.63 -15.54 7.33
N GLY A 36 -1.83 -15.28 6.82
CA GLY A 36 -3.04 -16.01 7.22
C GLY A 36 -3.39 -15.84 8.71
N GLY A 37 -2.92 -14.76 9.33
CA GLY A 37 -3.05 -14.48 10.74
C GLY A 37 -3.02 -12.99 11.06
N GLU A 38 -2.75 -12.65 12.31
CA GLU A 38 -2.62 -11.27 12.77
C GLU A 38 -1.18 -10.76 12.55
N THR A 39 -1.07 -9.55 12.03
CA THR A 39 0.16 -8.78 11.89
C THR A 39 0.00 -7.46 12.62
N VAL A 40 0.95 -7.09 13.45
CA VAL A 40 0.99 -5.80 14.17
C VAL A 40 2.20 -5.01 13.70
N LEU A 41 1.96 -3.80 13.23
CA LEU A 41 2.98 -2.88 12.75
C LEU A 41 3.02 -1.65 13.64
N HIS A 42 4.19 -1.31 14.16
CA HIS A 42 4.43 -0.12 14.97
C HIS A 42 5.15 0.96 14.16
N ASN A 43 5.06 2.20 14.63
CA ASN A 43 5.68 3.37 14.02
C ASN A 43 5.20 3.60 12.56
N VAL A 44 3.93 3.32 12.31
CA VAL A 44 3.30 3.53 11.01
C VAL A 44 3.01 5.01 10.82
N PRO A 45 3.55 5.65 9.77
CA PRO A 45 3.37 7.09 9.57
C PRO A 45 1.91 7.45 9.27
N ASP A 46 1.50 8.66 9.67
CA ASP A 46 0.15 9.16 9.37
C ASP A 46 0.11 9.73 7.95
N LEU A 47 -0.26 8.89 7.01
CA LEU A 47 -0.29 9.21 5.58
C LEU A 47 -1.62 8.77 4.95
N ARG A 48 -2.10 9.55 3.99
CA ARG A 48 -3.29 9.20 3.20
C ARG A 48 -3.16 7.82 2.54
N ASP A 49 -1.97 7.50 2.03
CA ASP A 49 -1.70 6.21 1.36
C ASP A 49 -1.86 5.03 2.33
N VAL A 50 -1.50 5.19 3.61
CA VAL A 50 -1.72 4.18 4.66
C VAL A 50 -3.21 3.96 4.88
N MET A 51 -4.00 5.03 4.98
CA MET A 51 -5.45 4.94 5.14
C MET A 51 -6.13 4.28 3.94
N THR A 52 -5.67 4.58 2.73
CA THR A 52 -6.18 3.90 1.52
C THR A 52 -5.79 2.41 1.51
N THR A 53 -4.58 2.08 1.95
CA THR A 53 -4.13 0.68 2.09
C THR A 53 -4.99 -0.09 3.10
N LEU A 54 -5.34 0.52 4.24
CA LEU A 54 -6.27 -0.09 5.20
C LEU A 54 -7.64 -0.38 4.57
N ARG A 55 -8.19 0.56 3.79
CA ARG A 55 -9.46 0.34 3.08
C ARG A 55 -9.38 -0.77 2.04
N ILE A 56 -8.24 -0.90 1.35
CA ILE A 56 -8.00 -2.02 0.44
C ILE A 56 -8.01 -3.33 1.20
N LEU A 57 -7.27 -3.44 2.31
CA LEU A 57 -7.23 -4.64 3.15
C LEU A 57 -8.61 -5.01 3.69
N GLN A 58 -9.39 -4.03 4.16
CA GLN A 58 -10.78 -4.25 4.60
C GLN A 58 -11.67 -4.74 3.46
N HIS A 59 -11.54 -4.17 2.26
CA HIS A 59 -12.26 -4.64 1.08
C HIS A 59 -11.91 -6.09 0.71
N LEU A 60 -10.65 -6.49 0.87
CA LEU A 60 -10.20 -7.87 0.64
C LEU A 60 -10.73 -8.85 1.70
N GLY A 61 -11.36 -8.37 2.77
CA GLY A 61 -11.93 -9.17 3.86
C GLY A 61 -11.03 -9.28 5.09
N CYS A 62 -9.94 -8.52 5.16
CA CYS A 62 -9.13 -8.44 6.37
C CYS A 62 -9.80 -7.54 7.43
N THR A 63 -9.63 -7.85 8.71
CA THR A 63 -9.82 -6.86 9.77
C THR A 63 -8.57 -6.01 9.85
N ALA A 64 -8.69 -4.73 9.54
CA ALA A 64 -7.55 -3.81 9.52
C ALA A 64 -7.93 -2.51 10.24
N VAL A 65 -7.23 -2.22 11.33
CA VAL A 65 -7.49 -1.07 12.20
C VAL A 65 -6.19 -0.34 12.54
N ARG A 66 -6.32 0.96 12.77
CA ARG A 66 -5.23 1.82 13.22
C ARG A 66 -5.56 2.37 14.61
N ASP A 67 -4.59 2.33 15.50
CA ASP A 67 -4.61 3.00 16.79
C ASP A 67 -3.29 3.79 16.97
N GLY A 68 -3.38 5.10 16.91
CA GLY A 68 -2.22 5.97 16.91
C GLY A 68 -1.25 5.67 15.77
N ASP A 69 -0.03 5.28 16.10
CA ASP A 69 1.02 4.88 15.16
C ASP A 69 1.10 3.36 14.95
N THR A 70 0.17 2.61 15.52
CA THR A 70 0.12 1.14 15.42
C THR A 70 -1.01 0.73 14.49
N VAL A 71 -0.73 -0.21 13.58
CA VAL A 71 -1.71 -0.83 12.69
C VAL A 71 -1.77 -2.32 12.99
N ARG A 72 -2.98 -2.85 13.15
CA ARG A 72 -3.27 -4.29 13.31
C ARG A 72 -4.03 -4.78 12.10
N ILE A 73 -3.57 -5.87 11.51
CA ILE A 73 -4.15 -6.48 10.31
C ILE A 73 -4.34 -7.97 10.58
N ASP A 74 -5.58 -8.43 10.55
CA ASP A 74 -5.89 -9.85 10.61
C ASP A 74 -6.40 -10.31 9.24
N SER A 75 -5.63 -11.16 8.59
CA SER A 75 -5.89 -11.65 7.23
C SER A 75 -6.62 -12.99 7.17
N ARG A 76 -7.04 -13.57 8.31
CA ARG A 76 -7.77 -14.84 8.35
C ARG A 76 -9.09 -14.79 7.59
N GLY A 77 -9.79 -13.66 7.67
CA GLY A 77 -11.07 -13.44 6.99
C GLY A 77 -10.97 -13.05 5.52
N MET A 78 -9.77 -12.99 4.95
CA MET A 78 -9.58 -12.59 3.55
C MET A 78 -10.27 -13.57 2.60
N HIS A 79 -11.16 -13.04 1.73
CA HIS A 79 -12.01 -13.82 0.83
C HIS A 79 -12.15 -13.22 -0.57
N CYS A 80 -11.51 -12.09 -0.86
CA CYS A 80 -11.66 -11.38 -2.12
C CYS A 80 -10.29 -11.24 -2.82
N ASP A 81 -10.24 -11.59 -4.11
CA ASP A 81 -9.07 -11.51 -4.98
C ASP A 81 -9.07 -10.24 -5.88
N PHE A 82 -10.02 -9.34 -5.66
CA PHE A 82 -10.28 -8.18 -6.51
C PHE A 82 -10.15 -6.86 -5.75
N ILE A 83 -9.49 -5.87 -6.36
CA ILE A 83 -9.45 -4.49 -5.85
C ILE A 83 -10.21 -3.57 -6.81
N PRO A 84 -11.26 -2.84 -6.36
CA PRO A 84 -12.05 -1.93 -7.18
C PRO A 84 -11.21 -0.80 -7.76
N HIS A 85 -11.58 -0.37 -8.96
CA HIS A 85 -10.92 0.73 -9.67
C HIS A 85 -10.80 2.02 -8.84
N ALA A 86 -11.84 2.35 -8.05
CA ALA A 86 -11.83 3.54 -7.19
C ALA A 86 -10.66 3.51 -6.19
N LEU A 87 -10.46 2.39 -5.49
CA LEU A 87 -9.35 2.22 -4.55
C LEU A 87 -7.99 2.17 -5.25
N MET A 88 -7.91 1.52 -6.43
CA MET A 88 -6.69 1.48 -7.23
C MET A 88 -6.23 2.88 -7.68
N ARG A 89 -7.17 3.76 -7.99
CA ARG A 89 -6.85 5.16 -8.38
C ARG A 89 -6.36 6.01 -7.21
N GLU A 90 -6.84 5.75 -6.01
CA GLU A 90 -6.43 6.51 -4.83
C GLU A 90 -5.00 6.17 -4.36
N LEU A 91 -4.57 4.92 -4.58
CA LEU A 91 -3.24 4.47 -4.19
C LEU A 91 -2.39 4.14 -5.43
N ARG A 92 -1.47 5.03 -5.78
CA ARG A 92 -0.60 4.86 -6.97
C ARG A 92 0.26 3.59 -6.93
N SER A 93 0.61 3.12 -5.74
CA SER A 93 1.40 1.90 -5.51
C SER A 93 0.54 0.65 -5.32
N SER A 94 -0.76 0.71 -5.63
CA SER A 94 -1.69 -0.41 -5.41
C SER A 94 -1.31 -1.71 -6.11
N VAL A 95 -0.49 -1.63 -7.17
CA VAL A 95 0.07 -2.81 -7.84
C VAL A 95 0.90 -3.72 -6.91
N ILE A 96 1.38 -3.22 -5.76
CA ILE A 96 2.07 -4.05 -4.76
C ILE A 96 1.21 -5.19 -4.22
N PHE A 97 -0.12 -5.05 -4.28
CA PHE A 97 -1.05 -6.10 -3.89
C PHE A 97 -1.11 -7.28 -4.88
N LEU A 98 -0.67 -7.08 -6.14
CA LEU A 98 -0.75 -8.11 -7.18
C LEU A 98 -0.11 -9.43 -6.73
N GLY A 99 1.15 -9.40 -6.35
CA GLY A 99 1.87 -10.59 -5.92
C GLY A 99 1.30 -11.20 -4.64
N ALA A 100 0.87 -10.37 -3.68
CA ALA A 100 0.32 -10.83 -2.41
C ALA A 100 -1.03 -11.54 -2.59
N ILE A 101 -1.95 -10.97 -3.40
CA ILE A 101 -3.25 -11.59 -3.72
C ILE A 101 -3.05 -12.86 -4.54
N LEU A 102 -2.20 -12.81 -5.56
CA LEU A 102 -1.90 -13.95 -6.42
C LEU A 102 -1.35 -15.13 -5.61
N ALA A 103 -0.39 -14.88 -4.71
CA ALA A 103 0.18 -15.91 -3.85
C ALA A 103 -0.84 -16.50 -2.86
N ARG A 104 -1.85 -15.74 -2.44
CA ARG A 104 -2.88 -16.17 -1.50
C ARG A 104 -3.98 -17.00 -2.16
N PHE A 105 -4.41 -16.63 -3.39
CA PHE A 105 -5.59 -17.18 -4.06
C PHE A 105 -5.28 -17.96 -5.35
N GLY A 106 -4.05 -17.86 -5.88
CA GLY A 106 -3.74 -18.37 -7.22
C GLY A 106 -4.26 -17.49 -8.35
N THR A 107 -5.10 -16.52 -8.04
CA THR A 107 -5.66 -15.53 -8.98
C THR A 107 -5.62 -14.13 -8.36
N ALA A 108 -5.52 -13.10 -9.21
CA ALA A 108 -5.63 -11.72 -8.78
C ALA A 108 -6.26 -10.86 -9.88
N ARG A 109 -7.23 -10.02 -9.52
CA ARG A 109 -7.90 -9.10 -10.43
C ARG A 109 -7.71 -7.68 -9.95
N LEU A 110 -6.95 -6.92 -10.71
CA LEU A 110 -6.63 -5.53 -10.42
C LEU A 110 -7.00 -4.65 -11.60
N SER A 111 -7.59 -3.50 -11.33
CA SER A 111 -7.68 -2.46 -12.34
C SER A 111 -6.31 -1.83 -12.57
N MET A 112 -6.07 -1.30 -13.77
CA MET A 112 -4.83 -0.56 -14.02
C MET A 112 -4.71 0.60 -13.02
N PRO A 113 -3.55 0.77 -12.36
CA PRO A 113 -3.33 1.89 -11.46
C PRO A 113 -3.49 3.21 -12.21
N GLY A 114 -4.01 4.22 -11.53
CA GLY A 114 -4.14 5.56 -12.10
C GLY A 114 -2.77 6.08 -12.53
N GLY A 115 -2.73 6.80 -13.66
CA GLY A 115 -1.53 7.44 -14.15
C GLY A 115 -0.97 8.47 -13.14
N CYS A 116 0.32 8.69 -13.18
CA CYS A 116 0.97 9.78 -12.46
C CYS A 116 1.09 10.99 -13.39
N GLU A 117 1.05 12.21 -12.86
CA GLU A 117 1.39 13.43 -13.62
C GLU A 117 2.79 13.34 -14.28
N LEU A 118 3.67 12.48 -13.74
CA LEU A 118 5.02 12.20 -14.25
C LEU A 118 5.05 11.13 -15.36
N GLY A 119 3.89 10.58 -15.76
CA GLY A 119 3.80 9.60 -16.86
C GLY A 119 3.23 8.23 -16.46
N PRO A 120 3.08 7.32 -17.43
CA PRO A 120 2.57 5.98 -17.21
C PRO A 120 3.56 5.16 -16.36
N ARG A 121 3.01 4.27 -15.52
CA ARG A 121 3.80 3.26 -14.79
C ARG A 121 3.53 1.89 -15.41
N PRO A 122 4.32 1.46 -16.39
CA PRO A 122 4.10 0.18 -17.04
C PRO A 122 4.36 -0.96 -16.05
N VAL A 123 3.40 -1.87 -15.95
CA VAL A 123 3.50 -3.10 -15.15
C VAL A 123 3.47 -4.35 -16.04
N ASN A 124 3.52 -4.14 -17.37
CA ASN A 124 3.45 -5.20 -18.36
C ASN A 124 4.53 -6.27 -18.17
N LEU A 125 5.77 -5.90 -17.91
CA LEU A 125 6.85 -6.88 -17.68
C LEU A 125 6.59 -7.77 -16.45
N HIS A 126 5.99 -7.21 -15.38
CA HIS A 126 5.59 -8.01 -14.22
C HIS A 126 4.48 -8.99 -14.57
N LEU A 127 3.47 -8.55 -15.35
CA LEU A 127 2.38 -9.41 -15.79
C LEU A 127 2.88 -10.51 -16.73
N ASP A 128 3.77 -10.18 -17.66
CA ASP A 128 4.33 -11.15 -18.60
C ASP A 128 5.18 -12.19 -17.87
N ALA A 129 5.98 -11.79 -16.89
CA ALA A 129 6.75 -12.70 -16.05
C ALA A 129 5.85 -13.64 -15.25
N LEU A 130 4.80 -13.12 -14.59
CA LEU A 130 3.85 -13.92 -13.81
C LEU A 130 3.10 -14.91 -14.72
N ARG A 131 2.66 -14.49 -15.90
CA ARG A 131 2.02 -15.36 -16.89
C ARG A 131 2.95 -16.47 -17.38
N ALA A 132 4.23 -16.16 -17.63
CA ALA A 132 5.23 -17.15 -18.00
C ALA A 132 5.46 -18.20 -16.89
N LEU A 133 5.20 -17.83 -15.63
CA LEU A 133 5.23 -18.74 -14.46
C LEU A 133 3.90 -19.47 -14.24
N GLY A 134 2.89 -19.25 -15.08
CA GLY A 134 1.63 -19.97 -15.03
C GLY A 134 0.49 -19.28 -14.28
N ALA A 135 0.61 -17.99 -13.98
CA ALA A 135 -0.45 -17.22 -13.36
C ALA A 135 -1.50 -16.72 -14.37
#